data_83f6e40debe91eca811511da723af138
#
_entry.id   83f6e40debe91eca811511da723af138
#
_cell.length_a   1.000
_cell.length_b   1.000
_cell.length_c   1.000
_cell.angle_alpha   90.00
_cell.angle_beta   90.00
_cell.angle_gamma   90.00
#
_symmetry.space_group_name_H-M   'P 1'
#
loop_
_entity.id
_entity.type
_entity.pdbx_description
1 polymer ?
#
loop_
_entity_poly.entity_id
_entity_poly.type
_entity_poly.pdbx_seq_one_letter_code
_entity_poly.pdbx_strand_id
1 'polypeptide(L)'
;MSRAKGKEAEDKACAFLRENGFEIIERNFFARYGEIDIIAQRDGILHFIEVKSASVGAKSGFEPIYNITPSKIEKLISTIGFYLST
;
A
#
# COMPACT_ATOMS: atom_id res chain seq x y z
N MET A 1 13.37 14.68 -2.52
CA MET A 1 12.88 14.01 -1.33
C MET A 1 12.07 12.80 -1.69
N SER A 2 12.40 11.72 -1.07
CA SER A 2 11.72 10.48 -1.38
C SER A 2 10.24 10.53 -1.03
N ARG A 3 9.91 11.35 -0.04
CA ARG A 3 8.54 11.44 0.39
C ARG A 3 7.62 12.04 -0.67
N ALA A 4 8.12 13.00 -1.41
CA ALA A 4 7.33 13.60 -2.47
C ALA A 4 7.02 12.58 -3.56
N LYS A 5 8.00 11.76 -3.88
CA LYS A 5 7.79 10.72 -4.88
C LYS A 5 6.81 9.69 -4.41
N GLY A 6 6.90 9.30 -3.16
CA GLY A 6 5.98 8.32 -2.61
C GLY A 6 4.55 8.85 -2.60
N LYS A 7 4.41 10.13 -2.27
CA LYS A 7 3.09 10.71 -2.24
C LYS A 7 2.46 10.76 -3.61
N GLU A 8 3.24 11.06 -4.62
CA GLU A 8 2.72 11.12 -5.97
C GLU A 8 2.21 9.76 -6.43
N ALA A 9 2.99 8.71 -6.19
CA ALA A 9 2.58 7.37 -6.55
C ALA A 9 1.33 6.96 -5.80
N GLU A 10 1.25 7.32 -4.53
CA GLU A 10 0.11 7.02 -3.70
C GLU A 10 -1.14 7.75 -4.18
N ASP A 11 -0.98 9.02 -4.54
CA ASP A 11 -2.11 9.80 -5.06
C ASP A 11 -2.64 9.17 -6.34
N LYS A 12 -1.76 8.73 -7.22
CA LYS A 12 -2.17 8.08 -8.46
C LYS A 12 -2.89 6.77 -8.17
N ALA A 13 -2.37 6.02 -7.22
CA ALA A 13 -3.00 4.75 -6.86
C ALA A 13 -4.40 4.98 -6.30
N CYS A 14 -4.56 6.00 -5.46
CA CYS A 14 -5.86 6.30 -4.91
C CYS A 14 -6.84 6.72 -5.99
N ALA A 15 -6.40 7.53 -6.95
CA ALA A 15 -7.26 7.94 -8.04
C ALA A 15 -7.71 6.74 -8.85
N PHE A 16 -6.78 5.84 -9.15
CA PHE A 16 -7.09 4.63 -9.89
C PHE A 16 -8.12 3.78 -9.13
N LEU A 17 -7.91 3.63 -7.84
CA LEU A 17 -8.82 2.82 -7.03
C LEU A 17 -10.21 3.42 -7.01
N ARG A 18 -10.30 4.73 -6.86
CA ARG A 18 -11.60 5.39 -6.86
C ARG A 18 -12.32 5.21 -8.18
N GLU A 19 -11.58 5.29 -9.27
CA GLU A 19 -12.17 5.09 -10.60
C GLU A 19 -12.68 3.68 -10.77
N ASN A 20 -12.17 2.75 -9.98
CA ASN A 20 -12.59 1.37 -10.04
C ASN A 20 -13.53 0.98 -8.91
N GLY A 21 -14.16 1.97 -8.32
CA GLY A 21 -15.23 1.72 -7.37
C GLY A 21 -14.79 1.48 -5.94
N PHE A 22 -13.54 1.75 -5.62
CA PHE A 22 -13.05 1.60 -4.26
C PHE A 22 -13.30 2.86 -3.46
N GLU A 23 -13.60 2.68 -2.20
CA GLU A 23 -13.66 3.77 -1.24
C GLU A 23 -12.37 3.78 -0.46
N ILE A 24 -11.66 4.90 -0.44
CA ILE A 24 -10.42 5.01 0.31
C ILE A 24 -10.78 5.31 1.75
N ILE A 25 -10.47 4.39 2.63
CA ILE A 25 -10.80 4.53 4.04
C ILE A 25 -9.71 5.25 4.78
N GLU A 26 -8.47 4.87 4.52
CA GLU A 26 -7.36 5.49 5.23
C GLU A 26 -6.10 5.40 4.40
N ARG A 27 -5.21 6.38 4.57
CA ARG A 27 -3.92 6.38 3.89
C ARG A 27 -2.84 6.51 4.95
N ASN A 28 -1.70 5.87 4.69
CA ASN A 28 -0.53 5.98 5.55
C ASN A 28 -0.86 5.62 7.00
N PHE A 29 -1.41 4.43 7.16
CA PHE A 29 -1.70 3.94 8.49
C PHE A 29 -0.43 3.39 9.11
N PHE A 30 0.00 3.99 10.21
CA PHE A 30 1.22 3.58 10.90
C PHE A 30 0.89 2.81 12.15
N ALA A 31 1.66 1.78 12.40
CA ALA A 31 1.54 1.02 13.61
C ALA A 31 2.93 0.61 14.06
N ARG A 32 2.99 0.02 15.23
CA ARG A 32 4.24 -0.39 15.81
C ARG A 32 5.04 -1.30 14.89
N TYR A 33 4.35 -2.14 14.14
CA TYR A 33 5.00 -3.16 13.32
C TYR A 33 5.21 -2.76 11.88
N GLY A 34 4.66 -1.65 11.46
CA GLY A 34 4.83 -1.23 10.08
C GLY A 34 3.77 -0.25 9.64
N GLU A 35 3.62 -0.15 8.36
CA GLU A 35 2.76 0.85 7.76
C GLU A 35 1.96 0.23 6.63
N ILE A 36 0.74 0.71 6.44
CA ILE A 36 -0.08 0.32 5.30
C ILE A 36 -0.35 1.57 4.50
N ASP A 37 0.00 1.55 3.24
CA ASP A 37 -0.09 2.76 2.41
C ASP A 37 -1.52 3.17 2.14
N ILE A 38 -2.38 2.22 1.81
CA ILE A 38 -3.78 2.53 1.52
C ILE A 38 -4.65 1.42 2.09
N ILE A 39 -5.72 1.82 2.76
CA ILE A 39 -6.77 0.89 3.17
C ILE A 39 -8.01 1.31 2.42
N ALA A 40 -8.57 0.40 1.63
CA ALA A 40 -9.70 0.71 0.79
C ALA A 40 -10.73 -0.41 0.88
N GLN A 41 -11.95 -0.11 0.47
CA GLN A 41 -12.98 -1.13 0.50
C GLN A 41 -13.82 -1.07 -0.77
N ARG A 42 -14.25 -2.23 -1.20
CA ARG A 42 -15.18 -2.35 -2.31
C ARG A 42 -15.99 -3.63 -2.09
N ASP A 43 -17.29 -3.51 -2.30
CA ASP A 43 -18.22 -4.64 -2.14
C ASP A 43 -18.10 -5.31 -0.76
N GLY A 44 -17.86 -4.49 0.26
CA GLY A 44 -17.76 -5.00 1.62
C GLY A 44 -16.47 -5.70 1.95
N ILE A 45 -15.49 -5.65 1.06
CA ILE A 45 -14.21 -6.31 1.29
C ILE A 45 -13.13 -5.26 1.49
N LEU A 46 -12.39 -5.39 2.59
CA LEU A 46 -11.28 -4.50 2.85
C LEU A 46 -10.04 -4.94 2.10
N HIS A 47 -9.35 -3.99 1.53
CA HIS A 47 -8.12 -4.23 0.80
C HIS A 47 -7.01 -3.43 1.44
N PHE A 48 -5.91 -4.10 1.75
CA PHE A 48 -4.74 -3.46 2.32
C PHE A 48 -3.67 -3.42 1.25
N ILE A 49 -3.30 -2.22 0.84
CA ILE A 49 -2.52 -2.03 -0.37
C ILE A 49 -1.21 -1.35 -0.08
N GLU A 50 -0.15 -1.91 -0.62
CA GLU A 50 1.15 -1.29 -0.54
C GLU A 50 1.51 -0.74 -1.90
N VAL A 51 1.90 0.51 -1.96
CA VAL A 51 2.22 1.17 -3.21
C VAL A 51 3.72 1.13 -3.44
N LYS A 52 4.12 0.63 -4.57
CA LYS A 52 5.51 0.60 -4.95
C LYS A 52 5.74 1.60 -6.07
N SER A 53 6.70 2.47 -5.85
CA SER A 53 7.03 3.47 -6.83
C SER A 53 8.25 2.98 -7.58
N ALA A 54 8.06 2.59 -8.80
CA ALA A 54 9.17 2.13 -9.60
C ALA A 54 9.84 3.32 -10.25
N SER A 55 11.16 3.30 -10.22
CA SER A 55 11.91 4.36 -10.85
C SER A 55 11.86 4.19 -12.35
N VAL A 56 11.63 5.29 -13.04
CA VAL A 56 11.64 5.26 -14.48
C VAL A 56 13.04 4.98 -14.92
N GLY A 57 13.55 4.33 -15.49
CA GLY A 57 14.91 4.06 -15.79
C GLY A 57 15.41 2.80 -15.20
N ALA A 58 14.61 2.20 -14.37
CA ALA A 58 15.00 0.91 -13.87
C ALA A 58 15.08 -0.03 -15.04
N LYS A 59 16.02 -0.93 -15.01
CA LYS A 59 16.20 -1.85 -16.06
C LYS A 59 14.98 -2.60 -16.30
N SER A 60 14.50 -2.64 -17.40
CA SER A 60 13.32 -3.36 -17.79
C SER A 60 12.07 -2.85 -17.12
N GLY A 61 12.17 -1.90 -16.24
CA GLY A 61 11.02 -1.36 -15.56
C GLY A 61 10.19 -2.41 -14.84
N PHE A 62 10.83 -3.42 -14.34
CA PHE A 62 10.14 -4.54 -13.78
C PHE A 62 10.69 -4.88 -12.42
N GLU A 63 9.90 -4.73 -11.40
CA GLU A 63 10.31 -5.08 -10.07
C GLU A 63 9.61 -6.36 -9.66
N PRO A 64 10.35 -7.40 -9.36
CA PRO A 64 9.71 -8.65 -9.00
C PRO A 64 9.01 -8.53 -7.66
N ILE A 65 7.82 -9.07 -7.60
CA ILE A 65 7.07 -9.04 -6.37
C ILE A 65 7.59 -10.05 -5.37
N TYR A 66 8.47 -10.95 -5.80
CA TYR A 66 8.99 -11.92 -4.87
C TYR A 66 10.10 -11.38 -3.99
N ASN A 67 10.31 -10.07 -4.00
CA ASN A 67 11.17 -9.46 -3.00
C ASN A 67 10.48 -9.37 -1.65
N ILE A 68 9.24 -9.77 -1.56
CA ILE A 68 8.53 -9.82 -0.31
C ILE A 68 9.04 -11.01 0.48
N THR A 69 9.54 -10.76 1.68
CA THR A 69 10.10 -11.81 2.53
C THR A 69 9.05 -12.25 3.55
N PRO A 70 9.20 -13.44 4.13
CA PRO A 70 8.29 -13.85 5.20
C PRO A 70 8.24 -12.87 6.35
N SER A 71 9.36 -12.23 6.67
CA SER A 71 9.40 -11.24 7.72
C SER A 71 8.50 -10.04 7.40
N LYS A 72 8.53 -9.60 6.15
CA LYS A 72 7.67 -8.48 5.73
C LYS A 72 6.20 -8.86 5.79
N ILE A 73 5.90 -10.09 5.41
CA ILE A 73 4.52 -10.56 5.47
C ILE A 73 4.03 -10.61 6.91
N GLU A 74 4.88 -11.09 7.82
CA GLU A 74 4.52 -11.13 9.23
C GLU A 74 4.22 -9.74 9.77
N LYS A 75 5.05 -8.78 9.43
CA LYS A 75 4.85 -7.42 9.88
C LYS A 75 3.56 -6.84 9.32
N LEU A 76 3.29 -7.13 8.06
CA LEU A 76 2.06 -6.67 7.44
C LEU A 76 0.84 -7.26 8.12
N ILE A 77 0.88 -8.56 8.39
CA ILE A 77 -0.24 -9.22 9.07
C ILE A 77 -0.45 -8.63 10.45
N SER A 78 0.63 -8.37 11.18
CA SER A 78 0.52 -7.75 12.50
C SER A 78 -0.08 -6.36 12.42
N THR A 79 0.31 -5.60 11.41
CA THR A 79 -0.21 -4.25 11.24
C THR A 79 -1.69 -4.29 10.88
N ILE A 80 -2.09 -5.22 10.03
CA ILE A 80 -3.49 -5.39 9.69
C ILE A 80 -4.30 -5.76 10.92
N GLY A 81 -3.76 -6.69 11.71
CA GLY A 81 -4.43 -7.09 12.94
C GLY A 81 -4.64 -5.93 13.90
N PHE A 82 -3.62 -5.08 14.00
CA PHE A 82 -3.72 -3.91 14.84
C PHE A 82 -4.81 -2.97 14.32
N TYR A 83 -4.84 -2.74 13.02
CA TYR A 83 -5.87 -1.89 12.42
C TYR A 83 -7.26 -2.43 12.70
N LEU A 84 -7.43 -3.72 12.54
CA LEU A 84 -8.75 -4.33 12.73
C LEU A 84 -9.21 -4.27 14.19
N SER A 85 -8.29 -4.08 15.11
CA SER A 85 -8.64 -4.00 16.52
C SER A 85 -8.98 -2.57 16.98
N THR A 86 -8.83 -1.60 16.10
CA THR A 86 -9.11 -0.20 16.46
C THR A 86 -10.58 0.24 16.27
#